data_f104a7e1b48d237550282404acd13b43
#
_entry.id   f104a7e1b48d237550282404acd13b43
#
_cell.length_a   1.000
_cell.length_b   1.000
_cell.length_c   1.000
_cell.angle_alpha   90.00
_cell.angle_beta   90.00
_cell.angle_gamma   90.00
#
_symmetry.space_group_name_H-M   'P 1'
#
loop_
_entity.id
_entity.type
_entity.pdbx_description
1 polymer ?
#
loop_
_entity_poly.entity_id
_entity_poly.type
_entity_poly.pdbx_seq_one_letter_code
_entity_poly.pdbx_strand_id
1 'polypeptide(L)'
;TGIHLVGITLEETAKKRIAKGADITMIYPEEGTSTVPDGCALVKGAPHEDNAKLFIDFTVSDDVQNLIMDQFCRRTVRKDLQMKTAGEDMKIMDFDLEWASAHQDEILALWSELIR
;
A
#
# COMPACT_ATOMS: atom_id res chain seq x y z
N THR A 1 -17.18 0.48 16.95
CA THR A 1 -18.21 1.37 17.52
C THR A 1 -19.57 1.27 16.81
N GLY A 2 -19.66 0.64 15.62
CA GLY A 2 -20.91 0.46 14.88
C GLY A 2 -21.59 1.73 14.36
N ILE A 3 -20.89 2.86 14.38
CA ILE A 3 -21.45 4.15 13.93
C ILE A 3 -21.56 4.19 12.40
N HIS A 4 -20.61 3.57 11.69
CA HIS A 4 -20.59 3.47 10.24
C HIS A 4 -20.56 2.02 9.80
N LEU A 5 -21.36 1.67 8.80
CA LEU A 5 -21.45 0.31 8.25
C LEU A 5 -20.31 0.01 7.26
N VAL A 6 -19.79 1.04 6.59
CA VAL A 6 -18.74 0.94 5.58
C VAL A 6 -17.65 1.98 5.87
N GLY A 7 -16.40 1.62 5.62
CA GLY A 7 -15.25 2.50 5.72
C GLY A 7 -14.25 2.20 4.63
N ILE A 8 -13.51 3.21 4.20
CA ILE A 8 -12.40 3.09 3.24
C ILE A 8 -11.10 3.20 4.03
N THR A 9 -10.16 2.29 3.79
CA THR A 9 -8.88 2.28 4.49
C THR A 9 -7.82 1.53 3.68
N LEU A 10 -6.58 1.60 4.12
CA LEU A 10 -5.49 0.80 3.56
C LEU A 10 -5.67 -0.68 3.92
N GLU A 11 -5.32 -1.57 2.98
CA GLU A 11 -5.38 -3.02 3.13
C GLU A 11 -4.69 -3.49 4.43
N GLU A 12 -3.45 -3.03 4.67
CA GLU A 12 -2.69 -3.41 5.86
C GLU A 12 -3.39 -3.01 7.17
N THR A 13 -4.07 -1.86 7.16
CA THR A 13 -4.80 -1.38 8.33
C THR A 13 -5.99 -2.28 8.63
N ALA A 14 -6.76 -2.66 7.61
CA ALA A 14 -7.88 -3.59 7.75
C ALA A 14 -7.39 -4.95 8.25
N LYS A 15 -6.38 -5.53 7.60
CA LYS A 15 -5.78 -6.83 7.98
C LYS A 15 -5.26 -6.84 9.43
N LYS A 16 -4.55 -5.79 9.84
CA LYS A 16 -4.08 -5.65 11.23
C LYS A 16 -5.23 -5.54 12.24
N ARG A 17 -6.34 -4.92 11.87
CA ARG A 17 -7.53 -4.84 12.74
C ARG A 17 -8.23 -6.19 12.86
N ILE A 18 -8.40 -6.91 11.76
CA ILE A 18 -8.98 -8.26 11.74
C ILE A 18 -8.11 -9.21 12.59
N ALA A 19 -6.80 -9.20 12.41
CA ALA A 19 -5.87 -10.01 13.20
C ALA A 19 -5.94 -9.72 14.72
N LYS A 20 -6.37 -8.52 15.10
CA LYS A 20 -6.62 -8.13 16.51
C LYS A 20 -8.05 -8.41 16.99
N GLY A 21 -8.85 -9.13 16.20
CA GLY A 21 -10.20 -9.53 16.57
C GLY A 21 -11.28 -8.47 16.31
N ALA A 22 -11.02 -7.48 15.45
CA ALA A 22 -12.08 -6.56 15.05
C ALA A 22 -13.12 -7.28 14.20
N ASP A 23 -14.40 -7.06 14.51
CA ASP A 23 -15.54 -7.59 13.76
C ASP A 23 -15.79 -6.74 12.51
N ILE A 24 -14.91 -6.92 11.52
CA ILE A 24 -14.97 -6.26 10.21
C ILE A 24 -14.61 -7.27 9.12
N THR A 25 -15.22 -7.10 7.95
CA THR A 25 -14.88 -7.84 6.73
C THR A 25 -14.25 -6.88 5.74
N MET A 26 -13.16 -7.30 5.11
CA MET A 26 -12.51 -6.55 4.06
C MET A 26 -13.04 -7.00 2.69
N ILE A 27 -13.44 -6.05 1.87
CA ILE A 27 -13.99 -6.28 0.53
C ILE A 27 -13.19 -5.43 -0.46
N TYR A 28 -12.71 -6.05 -1.52
CA TYR A 28 -12.13 -5.33 -2.66
C TYR A 28 -13.24 -4.94 -3.63
N PRO A 29 -13.23 -3.71 -4.16
CA PRO A 29 -14.20 -3.28 -5.17
C PRO A 29 -14.13 -4.13 -6.44
N GLU A 30 -15.27 -4.48 -7.02
CA GLU A 30 -15.35 -5.22 -8.30
C GLU A 30 -14.72 -4.45 -9.46
N GLU A 31 -14.80 -3.12 -9.41
CA GLU A 31 -14.16 -2.23 -10.39
C GLU A 31 -12.65 -2.33 -10.34
N GLY A 32 -12.12 -2.60 -9.17
CA GLY A 32 -10.69 -2.71 -8.89
C GLY A 32 -10.21 -1.67 -7.89
N THR A 33 -8.95 -1.78 -7.52
CA THR A 33 -8.26 -0.85 -6.62
C THR A 33 -6.92 -0.42 -7.18
N SER A 34 -6.47 0.77 -6.81
CA SER A 34 -5.13 1.24 -7.14
C SER A 34 -4.08 0.61 -6.23
N THR A 35 -2.89 0.40 -6.77
CA THR A 35 -1.71 0.04 -5.99
C THR A 35 -0.59 1.02 -6.32
N VAL A 36 -0.03 1.64 -5.29
CA VAL A 36 1.12 2.53 -5.44
C VAL A 36 2.23 1.97 -4.54
N PRO A 37 3.40 1.65 -5.09
CA PRO A 37 4.52 1.17 -4.29
C PRO A 37 5.10 2.30 -3.44
N ASP A 38 5.50 1.97 -2.22
CA ASP A 38 6.35 2.87 -1.43
C ASP A 38 7.72 2.97 -2.08
N GLY A 39 8.27 4.17 -2.14
CA GLY A 39 9.56 4.45 -2.76
C GLY A 39 10.68 4.63 -1.74
N CYS A 40 11.87 4.16 -2.10
CA CYS A 40 13.11 4.48 -1.41
C CYS A 40 14.08 5.08 -2.43
N ALA A 41 14.69 6.22 -2.12
CA ALA A 41 15.55 6.92 -3.04
C ALA A 41 16.85 7.39 -2.36
N LEU A 42 17.94 7.35 -3.12
CA LEU A 42 19.22 7.92 -2.71
C LEU A 42 19.20 9.43 -2.91
N VAL A 43 19.47 10.17 -1.85
CA VAL A 43 19.59 11.63 -1.92
C VAL A 43 20.92 12.00 -2.62
N LYS A 44 20.87 12.84 -3.63
CA LYS A 44 22.07 13.31 -4.35
C LYS A 44 23.01 14.05 -3.38
N GLY A 45 24.27 13.63 -3.34
CA GLY A 45 25.29 14.21 -2.46
C GLY A 45 25.19 13.76 -1.00
N ALA A 46 24.51 12.64 -0.74
CA ALA A 46 24.47 12.04 0.60
C ALA A 46 25.90 11.73 1.11
N PRO A 47 26.22 12.05 2.38
CA PRO A 47 27.58 11.89 2.91
C PRO A 47 28.02 10.41 3.03
N HIS A 48 27.08 9.47 3.02
CA HIS A 48 27.29 8.03 3.13
C HIS A 48 26.59 7.26 2.02
N GLU A 49 26.90 7.60 0.77
CA GLU A 49 26.23 7.08 -0.41
C GLU A 49 26.27 5.54 -0.51
N ASP A 50 27.43 4.93 -0.22
CA ASP A 50 27.58 3.48 -0.29
C ASP A 50 26.73 2.76 0.78
N ASN A 51 26.66 3.29 2.00
CA ASN A 51 25.77 2.76 3.03
C ASN A 51 24.28 2.91 2.65
N ALA A 52 23.92 4.02 2.01
CA ALA A 52 22.56 4.23 1.55
C ALA A 52 22.17 3.24 0.44
N LYS A 53 23.07 2.93 -0.48
CA LYS A 53 22.86 1.87 -1.50
C LYS A 53 22.66 0.50 -0.85
N LEU A 54 23.53 0.13 0.09
CA LEU A 54 23.39 -1.12 0.85
C LEU A 54 22.05 -1.20 1.59
N PHE A 55 21.58 -0.08 2.14
CA PHE A 55 20.27 -0.04 2.80
C PHE A 55 19.12 -0.24 1.81
N ILE A 56 19.20 0.37 0.62
CA ILE A 56 18.18 0.16 -0.44
C ILE A 56 18.15 -1.31 -0.85
N ASP A 57 19.30 -1.92 -1.11
CA ASP A 57 19.41 -3.35 -1.44
C ASP A 57 18.86 -4.24 -0.31
N PHE A 58 19.14 -3.89 0.94
CA PHE A 58 18.59 -4.59 2.10
C PHE A 58 17.08 -4.52 2.16
N THR A 59 16.45 -3.39 1.84
CA THR A 59 14.98 -3.26 1.88
C THR A 59 14.26 -4.19 0.92
N VAL A 60 14.90 -4.61 -0.18
CA VAL A 60 14.33 -5.54 -1.17
C VAL A 60 14.82 -6.98 -0.99
N SER A 61 15.60 -7.27 0.06
CA SER A 61 16.06 -8.62 0.37
C SER A 61 14.90 -9.54 0.76
N ASP A 62 15.12 -10.86 0.64
CA ASP A 62 14.14 -11.89 1.00
C ASP A 62 13.67 -11.76 2.43
N ASP A 63 14.61 -11.55 3.35
CA ASP A 63 14.34 -11.48 4.80
C ASP A 63 13.42 -10.30 5.12
N VAL A 64 13.72 -9.12 4.57
CA VAL A 64 12.91 -7.91 4.80
C VAL A 64 11.55 -8.03 4.13
N GLN A 65 11.48 -8.54 2.90
CA GLN A 65 10.22 -8.67 2.21
C GLN A 65 9.30 -9.73 2.83
N ASN A 66 9.83 -10.84 3.33
CA ASN A 66 9.06 -11.79 4.14
C ASN A 66 8.59 -11.16 5.46
N LEU A 67 9.46 -10.43 6.16
CA LEU A 67 9.10 -9.73 7.39
C LEU A 67 7.94 -8.73 7.16
N ILE A 68 8.00 -7.98 6.05
CA ILE A 68 6.95 -7.01 5.68
C ILE A 68 5.62 -7.71 5.46
N MET A 69 5.60 -8.84 4.76
CA MET A 69 4.39 -9.63 4.54
C MET A 69 3.84 -10.20 5.84
N ASP A 70 4.69 -10.87 6.62
CA ASP A 70 4.26 -11.66 7.77
C ASP A 70 3.85 -10.80 8.97
N GLN A 71 4.60 -9.74 9.25
CA GLN A 71 4.38 -8.92 10.45
C GLN A 71 3.63 -7.63 10.19
N PHE A 72 3.73 -7.08 8.98
CA PHE A 72 3.14 -5.79 8.65
C PHE A 72 1.92 -5.88 7.74
N CYS A 73 1.56 -7.10 7.28
CA CYS A 73 0.43 -7.33 6.37
C CYS A 73 0.53 -6.51 5.07
N ARG A 74 1.74 -6.25 4.61
CA ARG A 74 2.01 -5.49 3.38
C ARG A 74 2.35 -6.41 2.22
N ARG A 75 2.04 -5.99 1.02
CA ARG A 75 2.42 -6.73 -0.19
C ARG A 75 3.89 -6.53 -0.51
N THR A 76 4.53 -7.60 -0.97
CA THR A 76 5.92 -7.55 -1.42
C THR A 76 6.03 -6.91 -2.81
N VAL A 77 7.15 -6.23 -3.06
CA VAL A 77 7.53 -5.76 -4.41
C VAL A 77 8.24 -6.83 -5.22
N ARG A 78 8.66 -7.92 -4.60
CA ARG A 78 9.36 -9.04 -5.26
C ARG A 78 8.40 -9.99 -5.94
N LYS A 79 8.58 -10.20 -7.24
CA LYS A 79 7.73 -11.09 -8.06
C LYS A 79 7.78 -12.55 -7.62
N ASP A 80 8.95 -13.03 -7.20
CA ASP A 80 9.16 -14.41 -6.73
C ASP A 80 8.49 -14.71 -5.39
N LEU A 81 8.19 -13.69 -4.59
CA LEU A 81 7.48 -13.81 -3.31
C LEU A 81 5.98 -13.51 -3.43
N GLN A 82 5.54 -12.90 -4.52
CA GLN A 82 4.12 -12.53 -4.71
C GLN A 82 3.16 -13.72 -4.69
N MET A 83 3.62 -14.91 -5.08
CA MET A 83 2.80 -16.13 -5.06
C MET A 83 2.33 -16.52 -3.64
N LYS A 84 3.02 -16.07 -2.60
CA LYS A 84 2.60 -16.33 -1.20
C LYS A 84 1.39 -15.49 -0.77
N THR A 85 1.14 -14.38 -1.46
CA THR A 85 0.00 -13.49 -1.22
C THR A 85 -1.14 -13.71 -2.24
N ALA A 86 -0.94 -14.62 -3.20
CA ALA A 86 -1.93 -14.99 -4.20
C ALA A 86 -3.06 -15.82 -3.54
N GLY A 87 -4.22 -15.28 -3.47
CA GLY A 87 -5.43 -15.89 -2.87
C GLY A 87 -6.53 -14.87 -2.66
N GLU A 88 -6.24 -13.61 -2.91
CA GLU A 88 -7.20 -12.53 -2.84
C GLU A 88 -7.48 -12.07 -4.28
N ASP A 89 -8.72 -12.23 -4.73
CA ASP A 89 -9.21 -11.76 -6.04
C ASP A 89 -9.26 -10.23 -6.07
N MET A 90 -8.06 -9.62 -6.04
CA MET A 90 -7.93 -8.17 -6.14
C MET A 90 -7.62 -7.79 -7.59
N LYS A 91 -8.58 -7.15 -8.23
CA LYS A 91 -8.37 -6.52 -9.52
C LYS A 91 -7.58 -5.21 -9.33
N ILE A 92 -6.43 -5.11 -9.97
CA ILE A 92 -5.63 -3.87 -9.98
C ILE A 92 -6.08 -3.01 -11.16
N MET A 93 -6.44 -1.77 -10.89
CA MET A 93 -6.75 -0.77 -11.90
C MET A 93 -5.45 -0.19 -12.46
N ASP A 94 -5.47 0.13 -13.74
CA ASP A 94 -4.45 1.01 -14.32
C ASP A 94 -4.64 2.42 -13.74
N PHE A 95 -3.70 2.83 -12.91
CA PHE A 95 -3.77 4.10 -12.18
C PHE A 95 -2.72 5.06 -12.72
N ASP A 96 -3.19 6.10 -13.41
CA ASP A 96 -2.33 7.17 -13.91
C ASP A 96 -1.88 8.09 -12.77
N LEU A 97 -0.72 7.73 -12.19
CA LEU A 97 -0.14 8.46 -11.06
C LEU A 97 0.27 9.89 -11.46
N GLU A 98 0.74 10.09 -12.68
CA GLU A 98 1.18 11.40 -13.17
C GLU A 98 0.00 12.34 -13.31
N TRP A 99 -1.08 11.89 -13.94
CA TRP A 99 -2.33 12.63 -14.04
C TRP A 99 -2.91 12.94 -12.65
N ALA A 100 -3.00 11.95 -11.78
CA ALA A 100 -3.54 12.11 -10.43
C ALA A 100 -2.74 13.12 -9.59
N SER A 101 -1.41 13.11 -9.73
CA SER A 101 -0.54 14.07 -9.06
C SER A 101 -0.74 15.49 -9.58
N ALA A 102 -0.90 15.66 -10.90
CA ALA A 102 -1.14 16.96 -11.51
C ALA A 102 -2.52 17.57 -11.14
N HIS A 103 -3.52 16.73 -10.84
CA HIS A 103 -4.90 17.14 -10.52
C HIS A 103 -5.25 16.95 -9.04
N GLN A 104 -4.26 16.79 -8.17
CA GLN A 104 -4.46 16.51 -6.76
C GLN A 104 -5.39 17.51 -6.06
N ASP A 105 -5.19 18.80 -6.28
CA ASP A 105 -5.97 19.86 -5.63
C ASP A 105 -7.44 19.83 -6.08
N GLU A 106 -7.71 19.56 -7.35
CA GLU A 106 -9.07 19.43 -7.88
C GLU A 106 -9.77 18.20 -7.29
N ILE A 107 -9.08 17.06 -7.21
CA ILE A 107 -9.61 15.82 -6.62
C ILE A 107 -9.95 16.04 -5.14
N LEU A 108 -9.07 16.69 -4.38
CA LEU A 108 -9.30 16.97 -2.97
C LEU A 108 -10.43 17.97 -2.74
N ALA A 109 -10.57 18.98 -3.61
CA ALA A 109 -11.68 19.91 -3.55
C ALA A 109 -13.01 19.20 -3.78
N LEU A 110 -13.11 18.38 -4.84
CA LEU A 110 -14.29 17.59 -5.15
C LEU A 110 -14.64 16.61 -4.02
N TRP A 111 -13.64 15.92 -3.46
CA TRP A 111 -13.83 15.03 -2.32
C TRP A 111 -14.45 15.78 -1.14
N SER A 112 -13.90 16.95 -0.79
CA SER A 112 -14.36 17.76 0.33
C SER A 112 -15.78 18.29 0.14
N GLU A 113 -16.23 18.44 -1.10
CA GLU A 113 -17.59 18.86 -1.44
C GLU A 113 -18.60 17.70 -1.33
N LEU A 114 -18.19 16.49 -1.72
CA LEU A 114 -19.05 15.30 -1.71
C LEU A 114 -19.19 14.65 -0.33
N ILE A 115 -18.16 14.74 0.52
CA ILE A 115 -18.10 14.12 1.86
C ILE A 115 -18.28 15.22 2.91
N ARG A 116 -19.48 15.71 3.07
CA ARG A 116 -19.87 16.66 4.12
C ARG A 116 -20.71 15.98 5.20
#